data_d537b3303b2e4dc211d8a47ffef4406e
#
_entry.id   d537b3303b2e4dc211d8a47ffef4406e
#
_cell.length_a   1.000
_cell.length_b   1.000
_cell.length_c   1.000
_cell.angle_alpha   90.00
_cell.angle_beta   90.00
_cell.angle_gamma   90.00
#
_symmetry.space_group_name_H-M   'P 1'
#
loop_
_entity.id
_entity.type
_entity.pdbx_description
1 polymer ?
#
loop_
_entity_poly.entity_id
_entity_poly.type
_entity_poly.pdbx_seq_one_letter_code
_entity_poly.pdbx_strand_id
1 'polypeptide(L)'
;MSIPSQPNIHLVNTPEYREGYANSVQVRVSVWDFLLIFGRVQPQSASKVEVQNFQGIYLSPQQAKALYTILQQNLLNYETTFGEIKLDPRMHPGSGPVH
;
A
#
# COMPACT_ATOMS: atom_id res chain seq x y z
N MET A 1 -0.84 -13.55 38.81
CA MET A 1 0.14 -13.21 37.79
C MET A 1 -0.29 -11.92 37.09
N SER A 2 0.62 -11.01 37.04
CA SER A 2 0.29 -9.75 36.40
C SER A 2 0.45 -9.86 34.90
N ILE A 3 -0.46 -9.21 34.18
CA ILE A 3 -0.35 -9.11 32.73
C ILE A 3 0.69 -8.05 32.44
N PRO A 4 1.64 -8.34 31.56
CA PRO A 4 2.62 -7.31 31.21
C PRO A 4 1.88 -6.11 30.68
N SER A 5 2.24 -4.94 31.12
CA SER A 5 1.67 -3.74 30.57
C SER A 5 2.13 -3.60 29.14
N GLN A 6 1.26 -3.03 28.34
CA GLN A 6 1.62 -2.77 26.96
C GLN A 6 2.63 -1.65 26.91
N PRO A 7 3.60 -1.76 26.03
CA PRO A 7 4.58 -0.69 25.91
C PRO A 7 3.93 0.58 25.41
N ASN A 8 4.44 1.70 25.84
CA ASN A 8 4.05 2.97 25.28
C ASN A 8 4.67 3.09 23.89
N ILE A 9 3.83 3.41 22.92
CA ILE A 9 4.28 3.54 21.55
C ILE A 9 4.41 5.03 21.24
N HIS A 10 5.62 5.43 20.86
CA HIS A 10 5.88 6.80 20.48
C HIS A 10 6.20 6.82 18.99
N LEU A 11 5.40 7.53 18.22
CA LEU A 11 5.62 7.66 16.79
C LEU A 11 6.45 8.90 16.55
N VAL A 12 7.60 8.70 15.95
CA VAL A 12 8.55 9.78 15.70
C VAL A 12 8.95 9.73 14.24
N ASN A 13 8.98 10.89 13.60
CA ASN A 13 9.44 10.97 12.23
C ASN A 13 10.95 11.10 12.22
N THR A 14 11.61 10.25 11.44
CA THR A 14 13.05 10.36 11.24
C THR A 14 13.36 11.50 10.28
N PRO A 15 14.63 11.92 10.20
CA PRO A 15 14.99 12.93 9.20
C PRO A 15 14.71 12.50 7.76
N GLU A 16 14.66 11.19 7.51
CA GLU A 16 14.38 10.67 6.18
C GLU A 16 12.89 10.53 5.88
N TYR A 17 12.04 10.83 6.84
CA TYR A 17 10.61 10.70 6.62
C TYR A 17 10.15 11.63 5.50
N ARG A 18 9.35 11.08 4.61
CA ARG A 18 8.80 11.83 3.48
C ARG A 18 7.39 11.37 3.22
N GLU A 19 6.55 12.29 2.83
CA GLU A 19 5.23 11.97 2.34
C GLU A 19 5.21 12.23 0.85
N GLY A 20 4.59 11.31 0.12
CA GLY A 20 4.51 11.43 -1.31
C GLY A 20 3.20 10.88 -1.81
N TYR A 21 2.92 11.15 -3.06
CA TYR A 21 1.69 10.67 -3.69
C TYR A 21 2.02 9.53 -4.64
N ALA A 22 1.25 8.46 -4.56
CA ALA A 22 1.36 7.34 -5.48
C ALA A 22 -0.03 6.98 -5.97
N ASN A 23 -0.14 6.75 -7.26
CA ASN A 23 -1.36 6.22 -7.84
C ASN A 23 -1.12 4.88 -8.53
N SER A 24 0.01 4.26 -8.25
CA SER A 24 0.32 2.92 -8.72
C SER A 24 1.03 2.17 -7.59
N VAL A 25 0.56 0.97 -7.31
CA VAL A 25 1.20 0.11 -6.32
C VAL A 25 1.33 -1.27 -6.93
N GLN A 26 2.54 -1.81 -6.86
CA GLN A 26 2.82 -3.18 -7.24
C GLN A 26 3.31 -3.93 -6.03
N VAL A 27 3.10 -5.23 -6.01
CA VAL A 27 3.52 -6.04 -4.88
C VAL A 27 4.30 -7.23 -5.39
N ARG A 28 5.47 -7.46 -4.83
CA ARG A 28 6.26 -8.67 -5.08
C ARG A 28 6.35 -9.44 -3.78
N VAL A 29 6.20 -10.75 -3.88
CA VAL A 29 6.11 -11.60 -2.70
C VAL A 29 7.21 -12.64 -2.75
N SER A 30 7.88 -12.81 -1.63
CA SER A 30 8.77 -13.93 -1.39
C SER A 30 8.34 -14.61 -0.10
N VAL A 31 9.00 -15.71 0.22
CA VAL A 31 8.73 -16.39 1.49
C VAL A 31 9.05 -15.50 2.66
N TRP A 32 10.00 -14.58 2.47
CA TRP A 32 10.54 -13.80 3.57
C TRP A 32 9.88 -12.44 3.74
N ASP A 33 9.38 -11.85 2.64
CA ASP A 33 8.87 -10.49 2.73
C ASP A 33 7.98 -10.16 1.55
N PHE A 34 7.31 -9.02 1.69
CA PHE A 34 6.51 -8.40 0.64
C PHE A 34 7.18 -7.08 0.29
N LEU A 35 7.39 -6.85 -0.99
CA LEU A 35 7.90 -5.58 -1.46
C LEU A 35 6.76 -4.79 -2.08
N LEU A 36 6.44 -3.66 -1.49
CA LEU A 36 5.45 -2.74 -2.03
C LEU A 36 6.18 -1.68 -2.83
N ILE A 37 5.81 -1.54 -4.10
CA ILE A 37 6.46 -0.58 -5.01
C ILE A 37 5.46 0.50 -5.35
N PHE A 38 5.79 1.73 -5.01
CA PHE A 38 4.92 2.88 -5.20
C PHE A 38 5.40 3.69 -6.39
N GLY A 39 4.46 4.06 -7.25
CA GLY A 39 4.80 4.80 -8.45
C GLY A 39 3.73 5.78 -8.84
N ARG A 40 4.04 6.53 -9.88
CA ARG A 40 3.12 7.48 -10.49
C ARG A 40 2.92 7.11 -11.94
N VAL A 41 1.67 7.05 -12.35
CA VAL A 41 1.31 6.73 -13.72
C VAL A 41 1.49 7.97 -14.56
N GLN A 42 2.21 7.82 -15.67
CA GLN A 42 2.49 8.90 -16.62
C GLN A 42 2.00 8.45 -17.99
N PRO A 43 0.78 8.83 -18.39
CA PRO A 43 0.31 8.44 -19.72
C PRO A 43 1.19 9.08 -20.79
N GLN A 44 1.74 8.25 -21.68
CA GLN A 44 2.60 8.71 -22.76
C GLN A 44 1.82 8.87 -24.05
N SER A 45 0.86 7.99 -24.28
CA SER A 45 0.04 8.02 -25.47
C SER A 45 -1.20 7.16 -25.21
N ALA A 46 -2.07 7.07 -26.20
CA ALA A 46 -3.27 6.25 -26.06
C ALA A 46 -2.93 4.78 -25.82
N SER A 47 -1.79 4.33 -26.33
CA SER A 47 -1.42 2.92 -26.24
C SER A 47 -0.24 2.66 -25.31
N LYS A 48 0.31 3.70 -24.70
CA LYS A 48 1.49 3.53 -23.86
C LYS A 48 1.33 4.29 -22.57
N VAL A 49 1.54 3.59 -21.47
CA VAL A 49 1.51 4.15 -20.12
C VAL A 49 2.84 3.82 -19.47
N GLU A 50 3.46 4.85 -18.93
CA GLU A 50 4.69 4.67 -18.18
C GLU A 50 4.38 4.81 -16.71
N VAL A 51 4.93 3.92 -15.89
CA VAL A 51 4.81 4.02 -14.44
C VAL A 51 6.20 4.34 -13.89
N GLN A 52 6.32 5.47 -13.25
CA GLN A 52 7.60 5.88 -12.65
C GLN A 52 7.58 5.51 -11.18
N ASN A 53 8.31 4.46 -10.84
CA ASN A 53 8.39 3.99 -9.46
C ASN A 53 9.37 4.86 -8.69
N PHE A 54 8.98 5.29 -7.51
CA PHE A 54 9.83 6.17 -6.73
C PHE A 54 10.13 5.63 -5.33
N GLN A 55 9.46 4.58 -4.89
CA GLN A 55 9.65 4.09 -3.54
C GLN A 55 9.33 2.61 -3.48
N GLY A 56 10.20 1.86 -2.84
CA GLY A 56 9.94 0.46 -2.53
C GLY A 56 10.10 0.24 -1.05
N ILE A 57 9.16 -0.47 -0.44
CA ILE A 57 9.19 -0.75 0.99
C ILE A 57 8.99 -2.24 1.18
N TYR A 58 9.90 -2.86 1.91
CA TYR A 58 9.76 -4.25 2.29
C TYR A 58 9.02 -4.36 3.61
N LEU A 59 8.06 -5.26 3.65
CA LEU A 59 7.32 -5.57 4.87
C LEU A 59 7.52 -7.03 5.19
N SER A 60 7.58 -7.35 6.49
CA SER A 60 7.47 -8.75 6.88
C SER A 60 6.08 -9.26 6.50
N PRO A 61 5.91 -10.57 6.34
CA PRO A 61 4.57 -11.11 6.06
C PRO A 61 3.56 -10.72 7.13
N GLN A 62 3.98 -10.69 8.38
CA GLN A 62 3.09 -10.29 9.48
C GLN A 62 2.66 -8.84 9.32
N GLN A 63 3.59 -7.96 8.96
CA GLN A 63 3.26 -6.55 8.81
C GLN A 63 2.40 -6.32 7.57
N ALA A 64 2.63 -7.09 6.51
CA ALA A 64 1.78 -7.01 5.33
C ALA A 64 0.35 -7.41 5.67
N LYS A 65 0.18 -8.45 6.48
CA LYS A 65 -1.16 -8.87 6.90
C LYS A 65 -1.81 -7.81 7.78
N ALA A 66 -1.03 -7.20 8.66
CA ALA A 66 -1.55 -6.12 9.49
C ALA A 66 -2.01 -4.95 8.64
N LEU A 67 -1.22 -4.59 7.64
CA LEU A 67 -1.60 -3.52 6.72
C LEU A 67 -2.91 -3.84 6.00
N TYR A 68 -3.05 -5.07 5.53
CA TYR A 68 -4.28 -5.47 4.88
C TYR A 68 -5.48 -5.29 5.80
N THR A 69 -5.35 -5.71 7.04
CA THR A 69 -6.44 -5.62 8.01
C THR A 69 -6.82 -4.17 8.27
N ILE A 70 -5.82 -3.30 8.43
CA ILE A 70 -6.05 -1.88 8.66
C ILE A 70 -6.72 -1.23 7.44
N LEU A 71 -6.21 -1.52 6.26
CA LEU A 71 -6.76 -0.95 5.03
C LEU A 71 -8.18 -1.42 4.80
N GLN A 72 -8.43 -2.70 5.04
CA GLN A 72 -9.78 -3.24 4.82
C GLN A 72 -10.80 -2.52 5.69
N GLN A 73 -10.47 -2.31 6.97
CA GLN A 73 -11.39 -1.62 7.87
C GLN A 73 -11.60 -0.18 7.45
N ASN A 74 -10.54 0.50 7.08
CA ASN A 74 -10.63 1.90 6.69
C ASN A 74 -11.35 2.09 5.36
N LEU A 75 -11.16 1.18 4.43
CA LEU A 75 -11.89 1.22 3.16
C LEU A 75 -13.38 1.03 3.40
N LEU A 76 -13.74 0.10 4.28
CA LEU A 76 -15.13 -0.12 4.61
C LEU A 76 -15.74 1.13 5.22
N ASN A 77 -15.04 1.75 6.15
CA ASN A 77 -15.54 2.97 6.78
C ASN A 77 -15.68 4.09 5.75
N TYR A 78 -14.71 4.22 4.86
CA TYR A 78 -14.78 5.23 3.82
C TYR A 78 -15.98 5.02 2.92
N GLU A 79 -16.19 3.78 2.47
CA GLU A 79 -17.29 3.50 1.55
C GLU A 79 -18.64 3.66 2.22
N THR A 80 -18.72 3.39 3.52
CA THR A 80 -19.95 3.61 4.25
C THR A 80 -20.30 5.09 4.32
N THR A 81 -19.30 5.93 4.45
CA THR A 81 -19.50 7.37 4.60
C THR A 81 -19.65 8.10 3.27
N PHE A 82 -18.85 7.73 2.28
CA PHE A 82 -18.73 8.49 1.04
C PHE A 82 -19.22 7.75 -0.20
N GLY A 83 -19.46 6.45 -0.10
CA GLY A 83 -19.92 5.65 -1.22
C GLY A 83 -18.86 4.72 -1.76
N GLU A 84 -19.30 3.86 -2.62
CA GLU A 84 -18.44 2.80 -3.15
C GLU A 84 -17.26 3.37 -3.94
N ILE A 85 -16.09 2.83 -3.70
CA ILE A 85 -14.90 3.15 -4.48
C ILE A 85 -14.90 2.25 -5.70
N LYS A 86 -14.89 2.86 -6.88
CA LYS A 86 -14.87 2.10 -8.12
C LYS A 86 -13.47 2.10 -8.68
N LEU A 87 -13.01 0.92 -9.04
CA LEU A 87 -11.68 0.77 -9.61
C LEU A 87 -11.76 0.92 -11.12
N ASP A 88 -10.79 1.66 -11.67
CA ASP A 88 -10.67 1.80 -13.11
C ASP A 88 -9.94 0.58 -13.64
N PRO A 89 -10.58 -0.25 -14.49
CA PRO A 89 -9.92 -1.47 -14.98
C PRO A 89 -8.62 -1.21 -15.72
N ARG A 90 -8.46 -0.02 -16.31
CA ARG A 90 -7.24 0.29 -17.03
C ARG A 90 -6.11 0.65 -16.09
N MET A 91 -6.43 1.20 -14.95
CA MET A 91 -5.44 1.62 -13.98
C MET A 91 -5.19 0.55 -12.94
N HIS A 92 -6.12 -0.35 -12.79
CA HIS A 92 -5.99 -1.46 -11.87
C HIS A 92 -5.22 -2.56 -12.58
N PRO A 93 -4.11 -3.02 -12.02
CA PRO A 93 -3.35 -4.09 -12.68
C PRO A 93 -4.18 -5.34 -12.85
N GLY A 94 -5.39 -5.25 -12.45
CA GLY A 94 -6.30 -6.33 -12.63
C GLY A 94 -5.94 -7.49 -11.77
N SER A 95 -6.39 -8.61 -12.24
CA SER A 95 -6.10 -9.84 -11.55
C SER A 95 -4.72 -10.34 -11.91
N GLY A 96 -3.94 -9.51 -12.53
CA GLY A 96 -2.61 -9.95 -12.89
C GLY A 96 -1.90 -10.47 -11.68
N PRO A 97 -0.99 -11.37 -11.89
CA PRO A 97 -0.24 -11.88 -10.76
C PRO A 97 0.42 -10.73 -10.08
N VAL A 98 0.50 -10.87 -8.84
CA VAL A 98 1.21 -9.92 -8.07
C VAL A 98 2.66 -10.00 -8.48
N HIS A 99 3.23 -8.86 -8.58
CA HIS A 99 4.55 -8.82 -9.15
C HIS A 99 5.56 -8.34 -8.16
#